data_063f3ca5fba3867d637d3b780eb6e351
#
_entry.id   063f3ca5fba3867d637d3b780eb6e351
#
_cell.length_a   1.000
_cell.length_b   1.000
_cell.length_c   1.000
_cell.angle_alpha   90.00
_cell.angle_beta   90.00
_cell.angle_gamma   90.00
#
_symmetry.space_group_name_H-M   'P 1'
#
loop_
_entity.id
_entity.type
_entity.pdbx_description
1 polymer ?
#
loop_
_entity_poly.entity_id
_entity_poly.type
_entity_poly.pdbx_seq_one_letter_code
_entity_poly.pdbx_strand_id
1 'polypeptide(L)'
;LHAETKDRGVALVAISPNDPLAVRLDELGYTDVGDCFEDMKIRAKDRDFKFPYLYDGETQKTSRAYGVLATPHVFIFDAARRLRYVGRIDDSDVRQVTSHDARNAIEALLAGSPVPVEQTRVFGCSTKWSDKRTSAKESLAKWDAEPVALESISEEGVKSLVRNEGEKLRLINVWATWCGPCITEMPELVTMNRMYRKRRFEMFTISIDEAG
;
A
#
# COMPACT_ATOMS: atom_id res chain seq x y z
N LEU A 1 -11.74 -16.09 -5.80
CA LEU A 1 -13.16 -15.78 -5.64
C LEU A 1 -13.84 -15.53 -6.99
N HIS A 2 -13.42 -14.51 -7.80
CA HIS A 2 -14.03 -14.24 -9.10
C HIS A 2 -14.01 -15.47 -10.03
N ALA A 3 -12.87 -16.12 -10.21
CA ALA A 3 -12.72 -17.28 -11.08
C ALA A 3 -13.64 -18.46 -10.69
N GLU A 4 -13.96 -18.58 -9.40
CA GLU A 4 -14.80 -19.66 -8.86
C GLU A 4 -16.29 -19.36 -8.94
N THR A 5 -16.67 -18.09 -9.08
CA THR A 5 -18.07 -17.65 -8.97
C THR A 5 -18.66 -17.02 -10.23
N LYS A 6 -17.81 -16.60 -11.19
CA LYS A 6 -18.23 -15.90 -12.41
C LYS A 6 -19.25 -16.68 -13.25
N ASP A 7 -19.08 -18.00 -13.37
CA ASP A 7 -19.96 -18.88 -14.16
C ASP A 7 -21.20 -19.34 -13.37
N ARG A 8 -21.35 -18.83 -12.15
CA ARG A 8 -22.46 -19.13 -11.22
C ARG A 8 -23.39 -17.92 -11.03
N GLY A 9 -23.29 -16.92 -11.92
CA GLY A 9 -24.15 -15.74 -11.88
C GLY A 9 -23.70 -14.65 -10.89
N VAL A 10 -22.45 -14.70 -10.39
CA VAL A 10 -21.89 -13.65 -9.52
C VAL A 10 -21.07 -12.69 -10.36
N ALA A 11 -21.45 -11.42 -10.36
CA ALA A 11 -20.65 -10.33 -10.92
C ALA A 11 -19.78 -9.72 -9.83
N LEU A 12 -18.49 -9.50 -10.14
CA LEU A 12 -17.55 -8.79 -9.27
C LEU A 12 -17.15 -7.47 -9.93
N VAL A 13 -17.15 -6.40 -9.16
CA VAL A 13 -16.61 -5.10 -9.55
C VAL A 13 -15.66 -4.65 -8.44
N ALA A 14 -14.45 -4.28 -8.78
CA ALA A 14 -13.53 -3.65 -7.85
C ALA A 14 -13.49 -2.13 -8.09
N ILE A 15 -13.43 -1.36 -7.01
CA ILE A 15 -13.37 0.10 -7.05
C ILE A 15 -12.19 0.56 -6.21
N SER A 16 -11.28 1.33 -6.80
CA SER A 16 -10.20 2.00 -6.07
C SER A 16 -10.66 3.38 -5.60
N PRO A 17 -10.75 3.62 -4.30
CA PRO A 17 -11.13 4.92 -3.74
C PRO A 17 -9.94 5.86 -3.53
N ASN A 18 -8.70 5.39 -3.72
CA ASN A 18 -7.53 6.09 -3.26
C ASN A 18 -7.19 7.30 -4.13
N ASP A 19 -6.96 8.43 -3.47
CA ASP A 19 -6.40 9.63 -4.07
C ASP A 19 -4.87 9.57 -3.98
N PRO A 20 -4.14 9.52 -5.10
CA PRO A 20 -2.68 9.41 -5.08
C PRO A 20 -1.98 10.60 -4.41
N LEU A 21 -2.61 11.79 -4.40
CA LEU A 21 -2.08 12.97 -3.71
C LEU A 21 -2.25 12.91 -2.18
N ALA A 22 -3.05 11.98 -1.69
CA ALA A 22 -3.25 11.74 -0.26
C ALA A 22 -2.39 10.59 0.29
N VAL A 23 -1.58 9.95 -0.56
CA VAL A 23 -0.67 8.88 -0.17
C VAL A 23 0.64 9.49 0.32
N ARG A 24 1.10 9.10 1.50
CA ARG A 24 2.44 9.45 1.98
C ARG A 24 3.45 8.42 1.49
N LEU A 25 4.70 8.84 1.32
CA LEU A 25 5.78 7.95 0.86
C LEU A 25 5.96 6.73 1.79
N ASP A 26 5.82 6.89 3.10
CA ASP A 26 5.96 5.79 4.07
C ASP A 26 4.78 4.80 4.07
N GLU A 27 3.74 5.05 3.28
CA GLU A 27 2.63 4.14 3.01
C GLU A 27 2.82 3.33 1.71
N LEU A 28 3.74 3.75 0.85
CA LEU A 28 4.20 3.00 -0.32
C LEU A 28 5.25 1.94 0.08
N GLY A 29 5.83 1.25 -0.89
CA GLY A 29 6.93 0.30 -0.64
C GLY A 29 6.49 -1.09 -0.15
N TYR A 30 5.19 -1.43 -0.20
CA TYR A 30 4.71 -2.80 -0.14
C TYR A 30 4.58 -3.42 -1.52
N THR A 31 4.54 -2.57 -2.54
CA THR A 31 4.44 -2.94 -3.93
C THR A 31 5.27 -1.96 -4.76
N ASP A 32 5.64 -2.35 -5.94
CA ASP A 32 6.36 -1.57 -6.94
C ASP A 32 5.46 -0.63 -7.77
N VAL A 33 4.17 -0.59 -7.47
CA VAL A 33 3.21 0.32 -8.08
C VAL A 33 2.46 1.11 -7.00
N GLY A 34 2.13 2.35 -7.31
CA GLY A 34 1.36 3.24 -6.45
C GLY A 34 -0.17 3.05 -6.56
N ASP A 35 -0.91 4.11 -6.31
CA ASP A 35 -2.38 4.12 -6.24
C ASP A 35 -3.02 5.05 -7.29
N CYS A 36 -2.28 5.48 -8.31
CA CYS A 36 -2.85 6.29 -9.38
C CYS A 36 -3.57 5.42 -10.43
N PHE A 37 -4.32 6.07 -11.31
CA PHE A 37 -5.08 5.35 -12.34
C PHE A 37 -4.18 4.55 -13.29
N GLU A 38 -2.99 5.08 -13.62
CA GLU A 38 -2.03 4.34 -14.47
C GLU A 38 -1.48 3.11 -13.76
N ASP A 39 -1.17 3.21 -12.46
CA ASP A 39 -0.74 2.07 -11.65
C ASP A 39 -1.81 0.99 -11.55
N MET A 40 -3.09 1.38 -11.51
CA MET A 40 -4.21 0.43 -11.56
C MET A 40 -4.19 -0.41 -12.85
N LYS A 41 -3.86 0.21 -14.01
CA LYS A 41 -3.75 -0.50 -15.29
C LYS A 41 -2.63 -1.53 -15.26
N ILE A 42 -1.47 -1.14 -14.73
CA ILE A 42 -0.33 -2.04 -14.53
C ILE A 42 -0.77 -3.21 -13.64
N ARG A 43 -1.36 -2.92 -12.49
CA ARG A 43 -1.83 -3.93 -11.54
C ARG A 43 -2.86 -4.87 -12.16
N ALA A 44 -3.83 -4.34 -12.89
CA ALA A 44 -4.86 -5.14 -13.55
C ALA A 44 -4.27 -6.10 -14.59
N LYS A 45 -3.25 -5.64 -15.34
CA LYS A 45 -2.53 -6.45 -16.32
C LYS A 45 -1.70 -7.55 -15.63
N ASP A 46 -0.89 -7.17 -14.64
CA ASP A 46 0.03 -8.10 -13.94
C ASP A 46 -0.71 -9.21 -13.19
N ARG A 47 -1.88 -8.89 -12.68
CA ARG A 47 -2.74 -9.83 -11.93
C ARG A 47 -3.83 -10.46 -12.78
N ASP A 48 -3.85 -10.18 -14.08
CA ASP A 48 -4.84 -10.70 -15.04
C ASP A 48 -6.29 -10.54 -14.56
N PHE A 49 -6.65 -9.34 -14.14
CA PHE A 49 -8.02 -9.08 -13.68
C PHE A 49 -9.03 -9.27 -14.81
N LYS A 50 -10.01 -10.15 -14.59
CA LYS A 50 -11.09 -10.47 -15.52
C LYS A 50 -12.44 -9.89 -15.09
N PHE A 51 -12.42 -8.84 -14.31
CA PHE A 51 -13.58 -8.10 -13.80
C PHE A 51 -13.36 -6.60 -13.94
N PRO A 52 -14.43 -5.80 -13.98
CA PRO A 52 -14.31 -4.33 -13.99
C PRO A 52 -13.52 -3.82 -12.78
N TYR A 53 -12.49 -3.01 -13.04
CA TYR A 53 -11.71 -2.34 -12.03
C TYR A 53 -11.82 -0.83 -12.27
N LEU A 54 -12.58 -0.16 -11.42
CA LEU A 54 -13.01 1.23 -11.56
C LEU A 54 -12.20 2.14 -10.66
N TYR A 55 -11.97 3.36 -11.12
CA TYR A 55 -11.29 4.40 -10.36
C TYR A 55 -12.29 5.45 -9.86
N ASP A 56 -12.35 5.67 -8.54
CA ASP A 56 -13.18 6.67 -7.85
C ASP A 56 -12.32 7.67 -7.08
N GLY A 57 -10.98 7.57 -7.17
CA GLY A 57 -10.05 8.37 -6.37
C GLY A 57 -10.10 9.87 -6.64
N GLU A 58 -10.58 10.30 -7.81
CA GLU A 58 -10.73 11.70 -8.14
C GLU A 58 -11.88 12.37 -7.38
N THR A 59 -13.05 11.76 -7.37
CA THR A 59 -14.26 12.31 -6.74
C THR A 59 -14.61 11.68 -5.41
N GLN A 60 -14.30 10.40 -5.25
CA GLN A 60 -14.57 9.55 -4.11
C GLN A 60 -16.05 9.47 -3.70
N LYS A 61 -16.95 9.87 -4.62
CA LYS A 61 -18.39 9.93 -4.35
C LYS A 61 -18.99 8.55 -4.12
N THR A 62 -18.62 7.58 -4.94
CA THR A 62 -19.11 6.20 -4.83
C THR A 62 -18.64 5.59 -3.53
N SER A 63 -17.36 5.66 -3.25
CA SER A 63 -16.77 5.07 -2.05
C SER A 63 -17.28 5.70 -0.76
N ARG A 64 -17.54 7.02 -0.76
CA ARG A 64 -18.18 7.70 0.38
C ARG A 64 -19.64 7.28 0.55
N ALA A 65 -20.40 7.12 -0.54
CA ALA A 65 -21.78 6.66 -0.49
C ALA A 65 -21.90 5.22 0.04
N TYR A 66 -20.93 4.36 -0.25
CA TYR A 66 -20.84 3.01 0.32
C TYR A 66 -20.38 3.00 1.78
N GLY A 67 -19.84 4.09 2.31
CA GLY A 67 -19.30 4.13 3.67
C GLY A 67 -18.03 3.30 3.83
N VAL A 68 -17.12 3.36 2.86
CA VAL A 68 -15.84 2.61 2.90
C VAL A 68 -15.01 3.04 4.11
N LEU A 69 -14.56 2.06 4.92
CA LEU A 69 -13.78 2.29 6.14
C LEU A 69 -12.28 1.99 5.95
N ALA A 70 -11.97 0.97 5.16
CA ALA A 70 -10.61 0.53 4.88
C ALA A 70 -10.55 -0.11 3.49
N THR A 71 -9.39 -0.50 3.02
CA THR A 71 -9.20 -1.26 1.79
C THR A 71 -8.44 -2.55 2.10
N PRO A 72 -9.02 -3.73 1.75
CA PRO A 72 -10.30 -3.94 1.06
C PRO A 72 -11.53 -3.82 1.97
N HIS A 73 -12.68 -3.44 1.41
CA HIS A 73 -13.99 -3.46 2.03
C HIS A 73 -15.00 -4.07 1.04
N VAL A 74 -15.69 -5.11 1.44
CA VAL A 74 -16.58 -5.88 0.58
C VAL A 74 -18.04 -5.53 0.86
N PHE A 75 -18.81 -5.40 -0.22
CA PHE A 75 -20.26 -5.20 -0.21
C PHE A 75 -20.89 -6.22 -1.15
N ILE A 76 -21.79 -7.07 -0.66
CA ILE A 76 -22.45 -8.12 -1.46
C ILE A 76 -23.94 -7.84 -1.48
N PHE A 77 -24.49 -7.81 -2.70
CA PHE A 77 -25.89 -7.57 -2.96
C PHE A 77 -26.54 -8.82 -3.53
N ASP A 78 -27.81 -9.05 -3.20
CA ASP A 78 -28.63 -10.09 -3.83
C ASP A 78 -29.11 -9.67 -5.26
N ALA A 79 -29.77 -10.56 -5.95
CA ALA A 79 -30.32 -10.29 -7.28
C ALA A 79 -31.35 -9.14 -7.30
N ALA A 80 -31.99 -8.85 -6.17
CA ALA A 80 -32.89 -7.70 -6.00
C ALA A 80 -32.15 -6.41 -5.61
N ARG A 81 -30.81 -6.41 -5.67
CA ARG A 81 -29.92 -5.28 -5.32
C ARG A 81 -30.00 -4.84 -3.87
N ARG A 82 -30.36 -5.72 -2.96
CA ARG A 82 -30.36 -5.46 -1.51
C ARG A 82 -29.02 -5.87 -0.95
N LEU A 83 -28.41 -5.03 -0.12
CA LEU A 83 -27.18 -5.33 0.60
C LEU A 83 -27.43 -6.50 1.56
N ARG A 84 -26.62 -7.55 1.45
CA ARG A 84 -26.75 -8.79 2.22
C ARG A 84 -25.50 -9.10 3.04
N TYR A 85 -24.35 -8.50 2.67
CA TYR A 85 -23.14 -8.61 3.44
C TYR A 85 -22.31 -7.34 3.29
N VAL A 86 -21.70 -6.91 4.39
CA VAL A 86 -20.70 -5.84 4.40
C VAL A 86 -19.58 -6.22 5.37
N GLY A 87 -18.32 -6.11 4.89
CA GLY A 87 -17.20 -6.47 5.75
C GLY A 87 -15.90 -6.80 5.04
N ARG A 88 -15.17 -7.71 5.61
CA ARG A 88 -13.86 -8.20 5.14
C ARG A 88 -14.01 -9.33 4.11
N ILE A 89 -12.93 -9.64 3.41
CA ILE A 89 -12.88 -10.81 2.51
C ILE A 89 -12.76 -12.08 3.35
N ASP A 90 -11.73 -12.15 4.18
CA ASP A 90 -11.39 -13.26 5.05
C ASP A 90 -11.13 -12.73 6.48
N ASP A 91 -11.00 -13.60 7.46
CA ASP A 91 -10.79 -13.21 8.85
C ASP A 91 -9.33 -12.86 9.21
N SER A 92 -8.40 -13.03 8.26
CA SER A 92 -6.99 -12.67 8.43
C SER A 92 -6.36 -12.34 7.07
N ASP A 93 -5.38 -11.43 7.10
CA ASP A 93 -4.49 -11.07 5.98
C ASP A 93 -3.03 -11.51 6.24
N VAL A 94 -2.67 -11.87 7.49
CA VAL A 94 -1.29 -12.21 7.90
C VAL A 94 -1.18 -13.55 8.61
N ARG A 95 -2.29 -14.12 9.08
CA ARG A 95 -2.34 -15.42 9.76
C ARG A 95 -3.06 -16.42 8.88
N GLN A 96 -3.03 -17.69 9.29
CA GLN A 96 -3.88 -18.70 8.65
C GLN A 96 -5.35 -18.25 8.71
N VAL A 97 -5.99 -18.21 7.54
CA VAL A 97 -7.42 -17.89 7.42
C VAL A 97 -8.22 -19.05 8.03
N THR A 98 -9.17 -18.70 8.91
CA THR A 98 -10.08 -19.67 9.54
C THR A 98 -11.52 -19.47 9.08
N SER A 99 -11.85 -18.26 8.55
CA SER A 99 -13.18 -17.95 7.99
C SER A 99 -13.05 -17.16 6.69
N HIS A 100 -13.69 -17.64 5.65
CA HIS A 100 -13.83 -16.99 4.35
C HIS A 100 -15.16 -16.23 4.27
N ASP A 101 -15.29 -15.14 5.02
CA ASP A 101 -16.58 -14.49 5.29
C ASP A 101 -17.31 -14.03 4.02
N ALA A 102 -16.63 -13.37 3.08
CA ALA A 102 -17.25 -12.96 1.82
C ALA A 102 -17.66 -14.15 0.95
N ARG A 103 -16.85 -15.23 0.92
CA ARG A 103 -17.17 -16.47 0.20
C ARG A 103 -18.41 -17.13 0.82
N ASN A 104 -18.46 -17.25 2.13
CA ASN A 104 -19.58 -17.86 2.85
C ASN A 104 -20.88 -17.10 2.56
N ALA A 105 -20.84 -15.76 2.51
CA ALA A 105 -21.99 -14.96 2.16
C ALA A 105 -22.45 -15.21 0.71
N ILE A 106 -21.53 -15.29 -0.25
CA ILE A 106 -21.84 -15.61 -1.66
C ILE A 106 -22.45 -17.01 -1.77
N GLU A 107 -21.86 -18.02 -1.13
CA GLU A 107 -22.37 -19.38 -1.19
C GLU A 107 -23.78 -19.49 -0.59
N ALA A 108 -24.06 -18.81 0.52
CA ALA A 108 -25.40 -18.76 1.10
C ALA A 108 -26.42 -18.16 0.12
N LEU A 109 -26.07 -17.05 -0.54
CA LEU A 109 -26.97 -16.39 -1.51
C LEU A 109 -27.20 -17.25 -2.75
N LEU A 110 -26.18 -17.95 -3.26
CA LEU A 110 -26.29 -18.87 -4.38
C LEU A 110 -27.15 -20.10 -4.04
N ALA A 111 -27.14 -20.52 -2.79
CA ALA A 111 -27.99 -21.59 -2.26
C ALA A 111 -29.41 -21.13 -1.92
N GLY A 112 -29.75 -19.85 -2.10
CA GLY A 112 -31.04 -19.29 -1.71
C GLY A 112 -31.25 -19.23 -0.18
N SER A 113 -30.17 -19.32 0.59
CA SER A 113 -30.19 -19.32 2.05
C SER A 113 -29.89 -17.93 2.62
N PRO A 114 -30.33 -17.62 3.86
CA PRO A 114 -29.90 -16.43 4.55
C PRO A 114 -28.38 -16.39 4.74
N VAL A 115 -27.79 -15.19 4.64
CA VAL A 115 -26.36 -14.99 4.95
C VAL A 115 -26.15 -15.17 6.44
N PRO A 116 -25.28 -16.11 6.87
CA PRO A 116 -25.12 -16.43 8.31
C PRO A 116 -24.55 -15.26 9.13
N VAL A 117 -23.69 -14.46 8.53
CA VAL A 117 -23.06 -13.28 9.12
C VAL A 117 -23.18 -12.14 8.10
N GLU A 118 -24.10 -11.22 8.33
CA GLU A 118 -24.38 -10.13 7.39
C GLU A 118 -23.33 -8.99 7.50
N GLN A 119 -22.63 -8.89 8.64
CA GLN A 119 -21.64 -7.85 8.86
C GLN A 119 -20.43 -8.36 9.63
N THR A 120 -19.23 -8.00 9.18
CA THR A 120 -17.97 -8.28 9.90
C THR A 120 -17.16 -7.00 10.09
N ARG A 121 -16.24 -7.02 11.07
CA ARG A 121 -15.28 -5.93 11.25
C ARG A 121 -14.34 -5.88 10.04
N VAL A 122 -14.23 -4.69 9.45
CA VAL A 122 -13.28 -4.42 8.36
C VAL A 122 -11.89 -4.13 8.93
N PHE A 123 -10.87 -4.67 8.28
CA PHE A 123 -9.46 -4.33 8.53
C PHE A 123 -8.75 -4.25 7.17
N GLY A 124 -7.59 -3.59 7.15
CA GLY A 124 -6.82 -3.35 5.94
C GLY A 124 -6.12 -1.99 5.99
N CYS A 125 -5.67 -1.52 4.82
CA CYS A 125 -5.05 -0.21 4.71
C CYS A 125 -6.07 0.92 4.83
N SER A 126 -5.65 2.04 5.40
CA SER A 126 -6.51 3.22 5.46
C SER A 126 -6.78 3.77 4.07
N THR A 127 -8.04 4.05 3.76
CA THR A 127 -8.42 4.72 2.51
C THR A 127 -7.76 6.10 2.41
N LYS A 128 -7.22 6.41 1.24
CA LYS A 128 -6.54 7.69 0.96
C LYS A 128 -7.57 8.72 0.49
N TRP A 129 -8.29 9.26 1.47
CA TRP A 129 -9.28 10.29 1.21
C TRP A 129 -8.62 11.61 0.81
N SER A 130 -9.25 12.38 -0.09
CA SER A 130 -8.73 13.66 -0.60
C SER A 130 -8.53 14.72 0.48
N ASP A 131 -9.24 14.63 1.59
CA ASP A 131 -9.05 15.50 2.76
C ASP A 131 -7.69 15.28 3.47
N LYS A 132 -7.00 14.17 3.17
CA LYS A 132 -5.65 13.88 3.67
C LYS A 132 -4.51 14.48 2.83
N ARG A 133 -4.79 15.11 1.68
CA ARG A 133 -3.77 15.72 0.81
C ARG A 133 -2.87 16.70 1.56
N THR A 134 -3.47 17.57 2.38
CA THR A 134 -2.73 18.55 3.19
C THR A 134 -1.77 17.84 4.15
N SER A 135 -2.24 16.85 4.87
CA SER A 135 -1.42 16.08 5.81
C SER A 135 -0.29 15.31 5.11
N ALA A 136 -0.53 14.76 3.91
CA ALA A 136 0.50 14.11 3.11
C ALA A 136 1.59 15.10 2.69
N LYS A 137 1.19 16.28 2.19
CA LYS A 137 2.10 17.37 1.82
C LYS A 137 2.91 17.88 3.01
N GLU A 138 2.27 18.11 4.16
CA GLU A 138 2.95 18.54 5.39
C GLU A 138 3.96 17.51 5.89
N SER A 139 3.64 16.22 5.76
CA SER A 139 4.57 15.16 6.11
C SER A 139 5.81 15.19 5.23
N LEU A 140 5.65 15.41 3.93
CA LEU A 140 6.77 15.56 3.01
C LEU A 140 7.62 16.79 3.36
N ALA A 141 6.99 17.94 3.58
CA ALA A 141 7.67 19.18 3.95
C ALA A 141 8.47 19.04 5.27
N LYS A 142 7.94 18.31 6.25
CA LYS A 142 8.68 18.00 7.49
C LYS A 142 9.93 17.17 7.21
N TRP A 143 9.84 16.19 6.33
CA TRP A 143 10.99 15.36 5.96
C TRP A 143 12.03 16.14 5.13
N ASP A 144 11.57 17.08 4.29
CA ASP A 144 12.47 17.98 3.55
C ASP A 144 13.23 18.94 4.46
N ALA A 145 12.65 19.29 5.60
CA ALA A 145 13.25 20.16 6.61
C ALA A 145 14.10 19.41 7.67
N GLU A 146 14.18 18.08 7.60
CA GLU A 146 15.03 17.31 8.53
C GLU A 146 16.51 17.70 8.33
N PRO A 147 17.24 18.00 9.41
CA PRO A 147 18.65 18.38 9.29
C PRO A 147 19.48 17.18 8.79
N VAL A 148 20.40 17.46 7.91
CA VAL A 148 21.42 16.50 7.47
C VAL A 148 22.70 16.80 8.23
N ALA A 149 23.23 15.82 8.96
CA ALA A 149 24.52 15.89 9.62
C ALA A 149 25.52 14.99 8.88
N LEU A 150 26.73 15.50 8.70
CA LEU A 150 27.86 14.73 8.20
C LEU A 150 28.77 14.42 9.38
N GLU A 151 29.12 13.16 9.55
CA GLU A 151 30.00 12.69 10.59
C GLU A 151 31.16 11.91 9.94
N SER A 152 32.39 12.11 10.45
CA SER A 152 33.52 11.31 10.02
C SER A 152 33.39 9.87 10.52
N ILE A 153 33.66 8.91 9.67
CA ILE A 153 33.65 7.50 10.04
C ILE A 153 35.03 6.88 9.81
N SER A 154 35.49 6.11 10.78
CA SER A 154 36.74 5.38 10.69
C SER A 154 36.57 4.07 9.89
N GLU A 155 37.69 3.46 9.47
CA GLU A 155 37.67 2.14 8.83
C GLU A 155 36.95 1.08 9.70
N GLU A 156 37.19 1.08 11.00
CA GLU A 156 36.51 0.15 11.92
C GLU A 156 35.01 0.46 12.03
N GLY A 157 34.61 1.73 11.97
CA GLY A 157 33.20 2.13 11.88
C GLY A 157 32.54 1.59 10.63
N VAL A 158 33.19 1.69 9.46
CA VAL A 158 32.67 1.11 8.21
C VAL A 158 32.51 -0.41 8.32
N LYS A 159 33.55 -1.10 8.88
CA LYS A 159 33.46 -2.56 9.11
C LYS A 159 32.29 -2.93 10.01
N SER A 160 32.01 -2.12 11.06
CA SER A 160 30.86 -2.34 11.94
C SER A 160 29.53 -2.13 11.22
N LEU A 161 29.43 -1.12 10.35
CA LEU A 161 28.23 -0.95 9.51
C LEU A 161 27.99 -2.16 8.61
N VAL A 162 29.05 -2.70 8.00
CA VAL A 162 28.96 -3.86 7.09
C VAL A 162 28.59 -5.15 7.84
N ARG A 163 29.14 -5.35 9.06
CA ARG A 163 28.78 -6.53 9.88
C ARG A 163 27.30 -6.59 10.21
N ASN A 164 26.65 -5.44 10.35
CA ASN A 164 25.22 -5.35 10.63
C ASN A 164 24.73 -6.35 11.71
N GLU A 165 25.14 -6.16 12.93
CA GLU A 165 24.73 -7.02 14.06
C GLU A 165 23.27 -6.79 14.50
N GLY A 166 22.54 -5.88 13.84
CA GLY A 166 21.14 -5.56 14.08
C GLY A 166 20.16 -6.41 13.29
N GLU A 167 18.87 -6.25 13.59
CA GLU A 167 17.79 -6.96 12.93
C GLU A 167 17.21 -6.22 11.70
N LYS A 168 17.72 -5.02 11.39
CA LYS A 168 17.25 -4.24 10.27
C LYS A 168 17.99 -4.61 8.99
N LEU A 169 17.27 -4.63 7.89
CA LEU A 169 17.90 -4.61 6.57
C LEU A 169 18.67 -3.31 6.43
N ARG A 170 19.96 -3.40 6.10
CA ARG A 170 20.81 -2.21 5.95
C ARG A 170 21.24 -2.04 4.50
N LEU A 171 21.01 -0.86 3.96
CA LEU A 171 21.55 -0.41 2.68
C LEU A 171 22.69 0.55 2.95
N ILE A 172 23.84 0.28 2.34
CA ILE A 172 25.00 1.18 2.40
C ILE A 172 25.26 1.64 0.98
N ASN A 173 25.15 2.94 0.73
CA ASN A 173 25.49 3.60 -0.51
C ASN A 173 26.84 4.30 -0.36
N VAL A 174 27.75 4.08 -1.31
CA VAL A 174 29.06 4.76 -1.35
C VAL A 174 29.06 5.73 -2.53
N TRP A 175 29.39 6.97 -2.29
CA TRP A 175 29.29 8.04 -3.27
C TRP A 175 30.39 9.08 -3.13
N ALA A 176 30.46 10.02 -4.07
CA ALA A 176 31.34 11.18 -3.99
C ALA A 176 30.72 12.36 -4.72
N THR A 177 31.12 13.58 -4.39
CA THR A 177 30.60 14.82 -5.01
C THR A 177 30.99 14.93 -6.49
N TRP A 178 32.08 14.34 -6.89
CA TRP A 178 32.55 14.28 -8.28
C TRP A 178 31.95 13.12 -9.10
N CYS A 179 31.20 12.23 -8.47
CA CYS A 179 30.55 11.09 -9.13
C CYS A 179 29.18 11.53 -9.69
N GLY A 180 29.13 11.94 -10.94
CA GLY A 180 27.91 12.40 -11.61
C GLY A 180 26.71 11.44 -11.49
N PRO A 181 26.85 10.14 -11.81
CA PRO A 181 25.77 9.16 -11.60
C PRO A 181 25.29 9.10 -10.16
N CYS A 182 26.19 9.11 -9.16
CA CYS A 182 25.85 9.07 -7.75
C CYS A 182 24.94 10.25 -7.34
N ILE A 183 25.25 11.44 -7.83
CA ILE A 183 24.45 12.65 -7.55
C ILE A 183 23.08 12.52 -8.21
N THR A 184 22.99 11.94 -9.39
CA THR A 184 21.72 11.73 -10.10
C THR A 184 20.81 10.76 -9.37
N GLU A 185 21.36 9.73 -8.71
CA GLU A 185 20.61 8.70 -7.96
C GLU A 185 20.18 9.17 -6.57
N MET A 186 20.83 10.17 -6.00
CA MET A 186 20.59 10.60 -4.60
C MET A 186 19.13 10.92 -4.29
N PRO A 187 18.34 11.62 -5.14
CA PRO A 187 16.92 11.86 -4.87
C PRO A 187 16.09 10.57 -4.73
N GLU A 188 16.42 9.53 -5.49
CA GLU A 188 15.74 8.23 -5.40
C GLU A 188 16.09 7.51 -4.10
N LEU A 189 17.35 7.57 -3.67
CA LEU A 189 17.79 7.03 -2.38
C LEU A 189 17.08 7.74 -1.22
N VAL A 190 16.95 9.07 -1.27
CA VAL A 190 16.19 9.83 -0.29
C VAL A 190 14.72 9.39 -0.26
N THR A 191 14.11 9.23 -1.43
CA THR A 191 12.74 8.73 -1.56
C THR A 191 12.60 7.34 -0.95
N MET A 192 13.51 6.41 -1.27
CA MET A 192 13.54 5.06 -0.71
C MET A 192 13.67 5.09 0.82
N ASN A 193 14.58 5.89 1.37
CA ASN A 193 14.72 6.04 2.82
C ASN A 193 13.41 6.49 3.48
N ARG A 194 12.71 7.43 2.88
CA ARG A 194 11.40 7.92 3.35
C ARG A 194 10.32 6.87 3.27
N MET A 195 10.27 6.07 2.19
CA MET A 195 9.31 4.98 2.02
C MET A 195 9.48 3.90 3.10
N TYR A 196 10.72 3.58 3.46
CA TYR A 196 11.01 2.48 4.38
C TYR A 196 11.30 2.91 5.82
N ARG A 197 11.30 4.22 6.15
CA ARG A 197 11.69 4.77 7.46
C ARG A 197 10.97 4.19 8.68
N LYS A 198 9.78 3.64 8.50
CA LYS A 198 8.98 3.02 9.57
C LYS A 198 9.07 1.50 9.59
N ARG A 199 10.00 0.91 8.85
CA ARG A 199 10.17 -0.52 8.72
C ARG A 199 11.48 -0.99 9.34
N ARG A 200 11.70 -2.28 9.32
CA ARG A 200 13.00 -2.87 9.69
C ARG A 200 14.04 -2.61 8.60
N PHE A 201 14.29 -1.33 8.34
CA PHE A 201 15.20 -0.84 7.31
C PHE A 201 15.96 0.38 7.83
N GLU A 202 17.23 0.50 7.43
CA GLU A 202 18.04 1.68 7.65
C GLU A 202 18.98 1.88 6.47
N MET A 203 19.30 3.13 6.17
CA MET A 203 20.17 3.47 5.07
C MET A 203 21.29 4.40 5.57
N PHE A 204 22.51 4.10 5.13
CA PHE A 204 23.68 4.91 5.33
C PHE A 204 24.25 5.31 3.99
N THR A 205 24.65 6.56 3.86
CA THR A 205 25.40 7.05 2.69
C THR A 205 26.79 7.45 3.16
N ILE A 206 27.83 6.91 2.53
CA ILE A 206 29.22 7.17 2.88
C ILE A 206 29.86 7.91 1.70
N SER A 207 30.27 9.17 1.95
CA SER A 207 31.11 9.90 1.00
C SER A 207 32.56 9.45 1.12
N ILE A 208 33.21 9.29 -0.03
CA ILE A 208 34.66 9.07 -0.14
C ILE A 208 35.41 10.36 -0.50
N ASP A 209 34.75 11.51 -0.40
CA ASP A 209 35.41 12.80 -0.56
C ASP A 209 36.39 13.03 0.60
N GLU A 210 37.45 13.80 0.32
CA GLU A 210 38.37 14.21 1.36
C GLU A 210 37.68 15.17 2.33
N ALA A 211 37.91 14.98 3.63
CA ALA A 211 37.45 15.92 4.63
C ALA A 211 38.23 17.22 4.46
N GLY A 212 37.54 18.27 4.02
CA GLY A 212 38.11 19.61 3.84
C GLY A 212 38.37 20.34 5.19
#